data_34f669f3455397b38648d7f3f04ae7e8
#
_entry.id   34f669f3455397b38648d7f3f04ae7e8
#
_cell.length_a   1.000
_cell.length_b   1.000
_cell.length_c   1.000
_cell.angle_alpha   90.00
_cell.angle_beta   90.00
_cell.angle_gamma   90.00
#
_symmetry.space_group_name_H-M   'P 1'
#
loop_
_entity.id
_entity.type
_entity.pdbx_description
1 polymer ?
#
loop_
_entity_poly.entity_id
_entity_poly.type
_entity_poly.pdbx_seq_one_letter_code
_entity_poly.pdbx_strand_id
1 'polypeptide(L)'
;LQGLHHTWLISGMGITLMTLAFYLTLENPDALRAELTEQKMSMLYLKSQVNPHFLYNTLDTIRIQAELDGDKKVAKLLMRIVDFFRLSVKVDRSMCTLDDELELVEAYMELMCYRYPELFCDYDIDPDLGAVQVPNFILQPLVENSLLHGMKNRGYRGEIEISVKRAGADMEICIKDSGSGFEEGMKAQIDKMLLHYNKQEAKLDGNSIGILNVQKRIKYLCGRKYGLSYEENSAGGVTARLLLPVWKEEAS
;
A
#
# COMPACT_ATOMS: atom_id res chain seq x y z
N LEU A 1 47.84 26.68 -33.57
CA LEU A 1 47.92 25.85 -32.33
C LEU A 1 47.09 26.41 -31.19
N GLN A 2 46.95 27.76 -31.05
CA GLN A 2 46.13 28.36 -29.97
C GLN A 2 44.63 28.13 -30.11
N GLY A 3 44.07 28.01 -31.29
CA GLY A 3 42.64 27.77 -31.51
C GLY A 3 42.16 26.39 -31.07
N LEU A 4 43.02 25.37 -31.17
CA LEU A 4 42.72 24.00 -30.76
C LEU A 4 42.62 23.87 -29.23
N HIS A 5 43.44 24.60 -28.47
CA HIS A 5 43.36 24.55 -27.00
C HIS A 5 42.05 25.14 -26.43
N HIS A 6 41.52 26.21 -27.08
CA HIS A 6 40.23 26.78 -26.63
C HIS A 6 39.03 25.85 -26.89
N THR A 7 39.03 25.12 -28.00
CA THR A 7 37.94 24.18 -28.31
C THR A 7 37.92 22.99 -27.35
N TRP A 8 39.07 22.48 -26.94
CA TRP A 8 39.14 21.40 -25.96
C TRP A 8 38.72 21.84 -24.56
N LEU A 9 39.07 23.06 -24.14
CA LEU A 9 38.64 23.64 -22.86
C LEU A 9 37.13 23.87 -22.80
N ILE A 10 36.51 24.38 -23.85
CA ILE A 10 35.07 24.61 -23.92
C ILE A 10 34.31 23.28 -23.94
N SER A 11 34.80 22.28 -24.69
CA SER A 11 34.22 20.95 -24.75
C SER A 11 34.31 20.22 -23.38
N GLY A 12 35.47 20.33 -22.71
CA GLY A 12 35.65 19.72 -21.37
C GLY A 12 34.75 20.36 -20.31
N MET A 13 34.60 21.69 -20.32
CA MET A 13 33.66 22.40 -19.44
C MET A 13 32.21 22.02 -19.72
N GLY A 14 31.82 21.83 -20.98
CA GLY A 14 30.47 21.40 -21.36
C GLY A 14 30.14 20.00 -20.81
N ILE A 15 31.10 19.09 -20.94
CA ILE A 15 30.92 17.70 -20.43
C ILE A 15 30.83 17.68 -18.89
N THR A 16 31.69 18.45 -18.20
CA THR A 16 31.65 18.54 -16.73
C THR A 16 30.38 19.21 -16.21
N LEU A 17 29.86 20.24 -16.88
CA LEU A 17 28.57 20.84 -16.55
C LEU A 17 27.40 19.91 -16.82
N MET A 18 27.43 19.15 -17.91
CA MET A 18 26.41 18.15 -18.22
C MET A 18 26.42 16.97 -17.21
N THR A 19 27.60 16.48 -16.84
CA THR A 19 27.72 15.42 -15.83
C THR A 19 27.29 15.90 -14.46
N LEU A 20 27.63 17.14 -14.08
CA LEU A 20 27.20 17.76 -12.83
C LEU A 20 25.66 17.99 -12.82
N ALA A 21 25.11 18.52 -13.91
CA ALA A 21 23.65 18.69 -14.05
C ALA A 21 22.92 17.33 -14.02
N PHE A 22 23.47 16.32 -14.68
CA PHE A 22 22.97 14.96 -14.66
C PHE A 22 23.03 14.34 -13.25
N TYR A 23 24.13 14.56 -12.52
CA TYR A 23 24.29 14.11 -11.13
C TYR A 23 23.29 14.81 -10.19
N LEU A 24 23.12 16.13 -10.34
CA LEU A 24 22.16 16.92 -9.54
C LEU A 24 20.69 16.60 -9.86
N THR A 25 20.39 16.13 -11.08
CA THR A 25 19.02 15.72 -11.45
C THR A 25 18.69 14.27 -11.09
N LEU A 26 19.71 13.39 -11.01
CA LEU A 26 19.51 11.98 -10.66
C LEU A 26 19.47 11.70 -9.15
N GLU A 27 20.07 12.56 -8.34
CA GLU A 27 20.13 12.40 -6.89
C GLU A 27 19.65 13.67 -6.19
N ASN A 28 18.35 13.95 -6.28
CA ASN A 28 17.75 14.88 -5.33
C ASN A 28 16.93 14.10 -4.29
N PRO A 29 17.58 13.43 -3.31
CA PRO A 29 16.89 12.74 -2.22
C PRO A 29 16.03 13.73 -1.41
N ASP A 30 16.39 15.02 -1.43
CA ASP A 30 15.69 16.05 -0.70
C ASP A 30 14.37 16.44 -1.36
N ALA A 31 14.26 16.40 -2.70
CA ALA A 31 12.99 16.59 -3.39
C ALA A 31 12.00 15.44 -3.11
N LEU A 32 12.49 14.20 -3.10
CA LEU A 32 11.65 13.04 -2.73
C LEU A 32 11.25 13.07 -1.25
N ARG A 33 12.18 13.50 -0.37
CA ARG A 33 11.87 13.70 1.06
C ARG A 33 10.87 14.83 1.26
N ALA A 34 10.99 15.93 0.53
CA ALA A 34 10.04 17.04 0.57
C ALA A 34 8.64 16.59 0.12
N GLU A 35 8.55 15.85 -1.00
CA GLU A 35 7.27 15.31 -1.51
C GLU A 35 6.63 14.33 -0.53
N LEU A 36 7.41 13.41 0.05
CA LEU A 36 6.93 12.49 1.08
C LEU A 36 6.51 13.22 2.36
N THR A 37 7.22 14.30 2.72
CA THR A 37 6.87 15.13 3.88
C THR A 37 5.58 15.90 3.62
N GLU A 38 5.40 16.46 2.43
CA GLU A 38 4.17 17.16 2.02
C GLU A 38 2.97 16.21 1.98
N GLN A 39 3.14 15.00 1.42
CA GLN A 39 2.11 13.97 1.44
C GLN A 39 1.77 13.52 2.86
N LYS A 40 2.79 13.35 3.73
CA LYS A 40 2.60 13.03 5.14
C LYS A 40 1.86 14.16 5.86
N MET A 41 2.22 15.42 5.62
CA MET A 41 1.54 16.60 6.18
C MET A 41 0.10 16.72 5.68
N SER A 42 -0.16 16.49 4.39
CA SER A 42 -1.52 16.47 3.83
C SER A 42 -2.36 15.34 4.43
N MET A 43 -1.77 14.18 4.62
CA MET A 43 -2.43 13.02 5.25
C MET A 43 -2.70 13.26 6.74
N LEU A 44 -1.75 13.87 7.46
CA LEU A 44 -1.93 14.28 8.85
C LEU A 44 -2.99 15.38 8.97
N TYR A 45 -3.03 16.33 8.05
CA TYR A 45 -4.05 17.38 8.00
C TYR A 45 -5.44 16.79 7.73
N LEU A 46 -5.58 15.87 6.78
CA LEU A 46 -6.85 15.15 6.53
C LEU A 46 -7.26 14.28 7.72
N LYS A 47 -6.31 13.59 8.36
CA LYS A 47 -6.56 12.83 9.62
C LYS A 47 -6.96 13.76 10.79
N SER A 48 -6.45 14.99 10.84
CA SER A 48 -6.77 15.94 11.90
C SER A 48 -8.15 16.59 11.75
N GLN A 49 -8.73 16.61 10.54
CA GLN A 49 -10.07 17.17 10.31
C GLN A 49 -11.18 16.27 10.90
N VAL A 50 -10.94 14.98 11.03
CA VAL A 50 -11.82 14.07 11.78
C VAL A 50 -11.14 13.81 13.12
N ASN A 51 -11.69 14.35 14.22
CA ASN A 51 -11.20 14.02 15.55
C ASN A 51 -11.45 12.51 15.82
N PRO A 52 -10.42 11.65 15.83
CA PRO A 52 -10.63 10.20 15.96
C PRO A 52 -11.32 9.85 17.28
N HIS A 53 -10.98 10.59 18.33
CA HIS A 53 -11.59 10.42 19.66
C HIS A 53 -13.09 10.74 19.65
N PHE A 54 -13.51 11.78 18.95
CA PHE A 54 -14.94 12.10 18.80
C PHE A 54 -15.66 10.99 18.03
N LEU A 55 -15.05 10.49 16.95
CA LEU A 55 -15.63 9.41 16.17
C LEU A 55 -15.81 8.13 17.00
N TYR A 56 -14.77 7.72 17.73
CA TYR A 56 -14.86 6.54 18.61
C TYR A 56 -15.95 6.68 19.66
N ASN A 57 -15.98 7.81 20.37
CA ASN A 57 -16.96 8.05 21.43
C ASN A 57 -18.38 8.07 20.89
N THR A 58 -18.59 8.64 19.70
CA THR A 58 -19.90 8.66 19.05
C THR A 58 -20.34 7.25 18.65
N LEU A 59 -19.47 6.48 18.00
CA LEU A 59 -19.76 5.08 17.60
C LEU A 59 -19.98 4.18 18.82
N ASP A 60 -19.19 4.36 19.88
CA ASP A 60 -19.34 3.60 21.12
C ASP A 60 -20.66 3.93 21.85
N THR A 61 -21.07 5.21 21.84
CA THR A 61 -22.38 5.60 22.36
C THR A 61 -23.52 4.93 21.59
N ILE A 62 -23.44 4.89 20.26
CA ILE A 62 -24.46 4.22 19.44
C ILE A 62 -24.45 2.70 19.68
N ARG A 63 -23.27 2.09 19.88
CA ARG A 63 -23.12 0.69 20.24
C ARG A 63 -23.81 0.36 21.55
N ILE A 64 -23.57 1.17 22.58
CA ILE A 64 -24.22 0.99 23.90
C ILE A 64 -25.74 1.12 23.77
N GLN A 65 -26.23 2.08 22.99
CA GLN A 65 -27.67 2.22 22.75
C GLN A 65 -28.24 0.99 22.05
N ALA A 66 -27.57 0.47 21.01
CA ALA A 66 -27.99 -0.75 20.32
C ALA A 66 -28.02 -1.97 21.26
N GLU A 67 -27.07 -2.08 22.19
CA GLU A 67 -27.10 -3.12 23.25
C GLU A 67 -28.31 -2.98 24.17
N LEU A 68 -28.61 -1.78 24.60
CA LEU A 68 -29.78 -1.49 25.47
C LEU A 68 -31.10 -1.78 24.76
N ASP A 69 -31.18 -1.52 23.47
CA ASP A 69 -32.36 -1.81 22.62
C ASP A 69 -32.45 -3.30 22.25
N GLY A 70 -31.47 -4.12 22.66
CA GLY A 70 -31.40 -5.57 22.39
C GLY A 70 -30.94 -5.92 20.99
N ASP A 71 -30.51 -4.95 20.17
CA ASP A 71 -29.98 -5.22 18.81
C ASP A 71 -28.51 -5.60 18.86
N LYS A 72 -28.26 -6.86 19.27
CA LYS A 72 -26.91 -7.43 19.35
C LYS A 72 -26.16 -7.45 18.01
N LYS A 73 -26.88 -7.45 16.87
CA LYS A 73 -26.24 -7.48 15.55
C LYS A 73 -25.63 -6.11 15.24
N VAL A 74 -26.38 -5.04 15.47
CA VAL A 74 -25.90 -3.66 15.26
C VAL A 74 -24.78 -3.36 16.25
N ALA A 75 -24.91 -3.73 17.51
CA ALA A 75 -23.87 -3.53 18.52
C ALA A 75 -22.55 -4.21 18.14
N LYS A 76 -22.60 -5.46 17.66
CA LYS A 76 -21.42 -6.20 17.18
C LYS A 76 -20.77 -5.53 15.95
N LEU A 77 -21.58 -5.05 15.00
CA LEU A 77 -21.06 -4.36 13.82
C LEU A 77 -20.35 -3.05 14.20
N LEU A 78 -20.95 -2.26 15.08
CA LEU A 78 -20.37 -1.01 15.58
C LEU A 78 -19.04 -1.26 16.31
N MET A 79 -18.96 -2.31 17.11
CA MET A 79 -17.71 -2.71 17.77
C MET A 79 -16.60 -2.96 16.75
N ARG A 80 -16.86 -3.71 15.67
CA ARG A 80 -15.89 -3.97 14.59
C ARG A 80 -15.47 -2.68 13.88
N ILE A 81 -16.41 -1.77 13.64
CA ILE A 81 -16.10 -0.45 13.04
C ILE A 81 -15.16 0.34 13.97
N VAL A 82 -15.43 0.36 15.27
CA VAL A 82 -14.58 1.04 16.27
C VAL A 82 -13.17 0.44 16.28
N ASP A 83 -13.07 -0.90 16.27
CA ASP A 83 -11.78 -1.60 16.28
C ASP A 83 -10.98 -1.30 15.01
N PHE A 84 -11.61 -1.36 13.83
CA PHE A 84 -10.98 -0.98 12.56
C PHE A 84 -10.43 0.46 12.59
N PHE A 85 -11.24 1.42 13.03
CA PHE A 85 -10.75 2.81 13.13
C PHE A 85 -9.62 2.96 14.15
N ARG A 86 -9.70 2.25 15.29
CA ARG A 86 -8.64 2.29 16.30
C ARG A 86 -7.32 1.78 15.75
N LEU A 87 -7.33 0.67 15.02
CA LEU A 87 -6.16 0.13 14.34
C LEU A 87 -5.63 1.10 13.28
N SER A 88 -6.49 1.68 12.45
CA SER A 88 -6.09 2.60 11.38
C SER A 88 -5.45 3.91 11.86
N VAL A 89 -5.74 4.34 13.11
CA VAL A 89 -5.16 5.57 13.69
C VAL A 89 -3.86 5.30 14.47
N LYS A 90 -3.67 4.07 14.97
CA LYS A 90 -2.53 3.68 15.82
C LYS A 90 -1.16 3.83 15.12
N VAL A 91 -1.16 4.04 13.82
CA VAL A 91 0.02 3.95 12.98
C VAL A 91 0.64 5.33 12.72
N ASP A 92 1.46 5.78 13.65
CA ASP A 92 2.27 7.01 13.50
C ASP A 92 3.72 6.73 13.05
N ARG A 93 4.04 5.45 12.77
CA ARG A 93 5.37 4.99 12.38
C ARG A 93 5.42 4.65 10.90
N SER A 94 6.59 4.79 10.28
CA SER A 94 6.82 4.39 8.88
C SER A 94 6.86 2.88 8.68
N MET A 95 7.16 2.13 9.74
CA MET A 95 7.25 0.67 9.81
C MET A 95 6.35 0.15 10.92
N CYS A 96 5.80 -1.05 10.74
CA CYS A 96 5.03 -1.81 11.72
C CYS A 96 5.34 -3.30 11.56
N THR A 97 4.82 -4.15 12.43
CA THR A 97 4.92 -5.60 12.23
C THR A 97 3.95 -6.05 11.12
N LEU A 98 4.26 -7.19 10.50
CA LEU A 98 3.33 -7.80 9.56
C LEU A 98 1.99 -8.14 10.23
N ASP A 99 2.02 -8.57 11.50
CA ASP A 99 0.82 -8.83 12.29
C ASP A 99 -0.06 -7.58 12.42
N ASP A 100 0.52 -6.38 12.63
CA ASP A 100 -0.24 -5.12 12.67
C ASP A 100 -0.96 -4.83 11.34
N GLU A 101 -0.31 -5.08 10.19
CA GLU A 101 -0.90 -4.92 8.86
C GLU A 101 -2.01 -5.95 8.61
N LEU A 102 -1.80 -7.20 9.03
CA LEU A 102 -2.79 -8.27 8.91
C LEU A 102 -4.01 -8.01 9.80
N GLU A 103 -3.79 -7.59 11.06
CA GLU A 103 -4.89 -7.23 11.98
C GLU A 103 -5.80 -6.14 11.39
N LEU A 104 -5.20 -5.12 10.76
CA LEU A 104 -5.94 -4.06 10.09
C LEU A 104 -6.75 -4.58 8.89
N VAL A 105 -6.15 -5.45 8.08
CA VAL A 105 -6.81 -6.08 6.93
C VAL A 105 -7.93 -7.02 7.38
N GLU A 106 -7.71 -7.83 8.41
CA GLU A 106 -8.74 -8.71 9.00
C GLU A 106 -9.95 -7.91 9.47
N ALA A 107 -9.72 -6.84 10.24
CA ALA A 107 -10.79 -5.96 10.71
C ALA A 107 -11.58 -5.35 9.54
N TYR A 108 -10.89 -4.94 8.46
CA TYR A 108 -11.53 -4.44 7.25
C TYR A 108 -12.34 -5.52 6.53
N MET A 109 -11.76 -6.70 6.32
CA MET A 109 -12.43 -7.81 5.64
C MET A 109 -13.64 -8.33 6.41
N GLU A 110 -13.57 -8.37 7.74
CA GLU A 110 -14.74 -8.71 8.57
C GLU A 110 -15.94 -7.78 8.33
N LEU A 111 -15.70 -6.46 8.18
CA LEU A 111 -16.74 -5.49 7.84
C LEU A 111 -17.28 -5.73 6.42
N MET A 112 -16.39 -6.02 5.47
CA MET A 112 -16.79 -6.26 4.09
C MET A 112 -17.57 -7.57 3.92
N CYS A 113 -17.14 -8.66 4.57
CA CYS A 113 -17.88 -9.95 4.57
C CYS A 113 -19.23 -9.83 5.28
N TYR A 114 -19.34 -9.00 6.32
CA TYR A 114 -20.63 -8.72 6.93
C TYR A 114 -21.59 -8.00 5.96
N ARG A 115 -21.05 -7.03 5.20
CA ARG A 115 -21.82 -6.28 4.20
C ARG A 115 -22.19 -7.11 2.97
N TYR A 116 -21.30 -8.02 2.58
CA TYR A 116 -21.41 -8.87 1.39
C TYR A 116 -21.30 -10.36 1.79
N PRO A 117 -22.43 -11.02 2.10
CA PRO A 117 -22.40 -12.39 2.66
C PRO A 117 -21.81 -13.48 1.75
N GLU A 118 -21.68 -13.20 0.46
CA GLU A 118 -21.08 -14.11 -0.53
C GLU A 118 -19.59 -13.77 -0.81
N LEU A 119 -18.99 -12.86 -0.01
CA LEU A 119 -17.57 -12.54 -0.01
C LEU A 119 -16.90 -13.35 1.10
N PHE A 120 -15.80 -14.03 0.74
CA PHE A 120 -14.99 -14.81 1.66
C PHE A 120 -13.55 -14.28 1.66
N CYS A 121 -12.85 -14.46 2.77
CA CYS A 121 -11.43 -14.16 2.88
C CYS A 121 -10.73 -15.33 3.55
N ASP A 122 -9.65 -15.80 2.95
CA ASP A 122 -8.80 -16.86 3.48
C ASP A 122 -7.37 -16.38 3.70
N TYR A 123 -6.69 -16.94 4.71
CA TYR A 123 -5.37 -16.53 5.13
C TYR A 123 -4.44 -17.73 5.23
N ASP A 124 -3.34 -17.73 4.48
CA ASP A 124 -2.27 -18.74 4.52
C ASP A 124 -0.94 -18.09 4.91
N ILE A 125 -0.77 -17.85 6.19
CA ILE A 125 0.32 -17.06 6.75
C ILE A 125 1.37 -17.99 7.38
N ASP A 126 2.63 -17.81 6.98
CA ASP A 126 3.76 -18.45 7.67
C ASP A 126 3.91 -17.83 9.07
N PRO A 127 3.73 -18.64 10.16
CA PRO A 127 3.65 -18.12 11.53
C PRO A 127 4.94 -17.45 11.99
N ASP A 128 6.08 -17.76 11.37
CA ASP A 128 7.38 -17.18 11.74
C ASP A 128 7.58 -15.77 11.16
N LEU A 129 6.65 -15.26 10.36
CA LEU A 129 6.79 -13.98 9.68
C LEU A 129 5.99 -12.83 10.33
N GLY A 130 5.10 -13.11 11.27
CA GLY A 130 4.23 -12.09 11.87
C GLY A 130 4.97 -10.91 12.52
N ALA A 131 6.08 -11.16 13.19
CA ALA A 131 6.90 -10.14 13.83
C ALA A 131 7.83 -9.37 12.87
N VAL A 132 7.90 -9.76 11.58
CA VAL A 132 8.77 -9.07 10.61
C VAL A 132 8.32 -7.64 10.41
N GLN A 133 9.27 -6.70 10.39
CA GLN A 133 8.99 -5.30 10.15
C GLN A 133 8.69 -5.06 8.67
N VAL A 134 7.57 -4.41 8.40
CA VAL A 134 7.11 -4.05 7.04
C VAL A 134 6.76 -2.56 6.97
N PRO A 135 6.81 -1.96 5.79
CA PRO A 135 6.27 -0.63 5.62
C PRO A 135 4.77 -0.62 5.93
N ASN A 136 4.35 0.34 6.69
CA ASN A 136 2.99 0.55 7.11
C ASN A 136 2.05 0.90 5.95
N PHE A 137 0.79 0.46 6.00
CA PHE A 137 -0.26 0.68 4.98
C PHE A 137 0.13 0.17 3.58
N ILE A 138 0.64 -1.06 3.49
CA ILE A 138 0.93 -1.70 2.21
C ILE A 138 -0.11 -2.76 1.82
N LEU A 139 -0.73 -3.45 2.79
CA LEU A 139 -1.70 -4.50 2.49
C LEU A 139 -3.10 -3.96 2.27
N GLN A 140 -3.59 -3.08 3.15
CA GLN A 140 -4.96 -2.56 3.07
C GLN A 140 -5.29 -1.95 1.68
N PRO A 141 -4.47 -1.06 1.07
CA PRO A 141 -4.77 -0.50 -0.24
C PRO A 141 -4.88 -1.54 -1.36
N LEU A 142 -4.16 -2.66 -1.24
CA LEU A 142 -4.20 -3.73 -2.23
C LEU A 142 -5.47 -4.58 -2.08
N VAL A 143 -5.88 -4.87 -0.86
CA VAL A 143 -7.16 -5.54 -0.56
C VAL A 143 -8.34 -4.68 -1.01
N GLU A 144 -8.33 -3.38 -0.71
CA GLU A 144 -9.33 -2.43 -1.21
C GLU A 144 -9.42 -2.45 -2.73
N ASN A 145 -8.28 -2.52 -3.40
CA ASN A 145 -8.19 -2.57 -4.86
C ASN A 145 -8.80 -3.86 -5.42
N SER A 146 -8.50 -5.02 -4.83
CA SER A 146 -9.10 -6.30 -5.19
C SER A 146 -10.64 -6.27 -5.02
N LEU A 147 -11.14 -5.65 -3.96
CA LEU A 147 -12.57 -5.48 -3.74
C LEU A 147 -13.21 -4.56 -4.77
N LEU A 148 -12.64 -3.35 -4.99
CA LEU A 148 -13.22 -2.32 -5.84
C LEU A 148 -13.14 -2.65 -7.32
N HIS A 149 -12.07 -3.29 -7.78
CA HIS A 149 -11.84 -3.60 -9.19
C HIS A 149 -12.07 -5.07 -9.52
N GLY A 150 -11.61 -5.99 -8.69
CA GLY A 150 -11.79 -7.42 -8.91
C GLY A 150 -13.24 -7.85 -8.66
N MET A 151 -13.81 -7.50 -7.52
CA MET A 151 -15.06 -8.09 -7.03
C MET A 151 -16.31 -7.27 -7.33
N LYS A 152 -16.20 -5.96 -7.57
CA LYS A 152 -17.36 -5.07 -7.79
C LYS A 152 -18.23 -5.53 -8.96
N ASN A 153 -17.62 -5.86 -10.10
CA ASN A 153 -18.35 -6.29 -11.30
C ASN A 153 -19.04 -7.67 -11.12
N ARG A 154 -18.67 -8.41 -10.07
CA ARG A 154 -19.29 -9.68 -9.66
C ARG A 154 -20.28 -9.50 -8.51
N GLY A 155 -20.63 -8.27 -8.15
CA GLY A 155 -21.53 -8.00 -7.03
C GLY A 155 -20.92 -8.36 -5.67
N TYR A 156 -19.59 -8.34 -5.54
CA TYR A 156 -18.81 -8.74 -4.36
C TYR A 156 -19.03 -10.21 -3.97
N ARG A 157 -19.14 -11.09 -4.97
CA ARG A 157 -19.26 -12.55 -4.80
C ARG A 157 -17.95 -13.22 -5.15
N GLY A 158 -17.37 -13.97 -4.22
CA GLY A 158 -16.14 -14.70 -4.43
C GLY A 158 -15.21 -14.64 -3.24
N GLU A 159 -13.92 -14.80 -3.50
CA GLU A 159 -12.92 -15.02 -2.47
C GLU A 159 -11.71 -14.08 -2.67
N ILE A 160 -11.15 -13.62 -1.55
CA ILE A 160 -9.84 -13.01 -1.47
C ILE A 160 -8.96 -13.91 -0.62
N GLU A 161 -7.86 -14.38 -1.18
CA GLU A 161 -6.85 -15.19 -0.49
C GLU A 161 -5.63 -14.30 -0.22
N ILE A 162 -5.19 -14.25 1.04
CA ILE A 162 -3.98 -13.54 1.45
C ILE A 162 -2.98 -14.57 1.93
N SER A 163 -1.86 -14.67 1.24
CA SER A 163 -0.80 -15.60 1.62
C SER A 163 0.51 -14.87 1.88
N VAL A 164 1.23 -15.32 2.90
CA VAL A 164 2.56 -14.81 3.24
C VAL A 164 3.49 -16.00 3.40
N LYS A 165 4.52 -16.05 2.57
CA LYS A 165 5.48 -17.16 2.55
C LYS A 165 6.92 -16.64 2.56
N ARG A 166 7.80 -17.40 3.20
CA ARG A 166 9.23 -17.16 3.13
C ARG A 166 9.78 -17.52 1.75
N ALA A 167 10.51 -16.60 1.14
CA ALA A 167 11.19 -16.77 -0.15
C ALA A 167 12.71 -16.59 0.02
N GLY A 168 13.37 -17.56 0.63
CA GLY A 168 14.80 -17.49 0.98
C GLY A 168 15.09 -16.46 2.06
N ALA A 169 15.87 -15.41 1.73
CA ALA A 169 16.15 -14.28 2.61
C ALA A 169 15.05 -13.22 2.61
N ASP A 170 14.09 -13.32 1.70
CA ASP A 170 13.00 -12.40 1.50
C ASP A 170 11.67 -13.05 1.94
N MET A 171 10.58 -12.31 1.92
CA MET A 171 9.22 -12.84 2.01
C MET A 171 8.39 -12.36 0.83
N GLU A 172 7.46 -13.18 0.44
CA GLU A 172 6.47 -12.90 -0.58
C GLU A 172 5.08 -12.84 0.05
N ILE A 173 4.35 -11.76 -0.24
CA ILE A 173 2.97 -11.60 0.15
C ILE A 173 2.14 -11.57 -1.13
N CYS A 174 1.14 -12.44 -1.23
CA CYS A 174 0.20 -12.47 -2.35
C CYS A 174 -1.21 -12.15 -1.85
N ILE A 175 -1.87 -11.24 -2.53
CA ILE A 175 -3.30 -10.96 -2.38
C ILE A 175 -3.95 -11.35 -3.69
N LYS A 176 -4.73 -12.43 -3.66
CA LYS A 176 -5.36 -13.05 -4.82
C LYS A 176 -6.85 -12.89 -4.71
N ASP A 177 -7.48 -12.33 -5.73
CA ASP A 177 -8.93 -12.26 -5.84
C ASP A 177 -9.46 -13.24 -6.89
N SER A 178 -10.71 -13.66 -6.73
CA SER A 178 -11.45 -14.45 -7.72
C SER A 178 -12.32 -13.56 -8.60
N GLY A 179 -11.88 -12.34 -8.85
CA GLY A 179 -12.60 -11.31 -9.57
C GLY A 179 -12.70 -11.49 -11.07
N SER A 180 -12.89 -10.39 -11.79
CA SER A 180 -13.09 -10.38 -13.25
C SER A 180 -11.78 -10.26 -14.06
N GLY A 181 -10.62 -10.27 -13.40
CA GLY A 181 -9.35 -10.05 -14.07
C GLY A 181 -9.12 -8.60 -14.51
N PHE A 182 -8.11 -8.40 -15.35
CA PHE A 182 -7.83 -7.08 -15.92
C PHE A 182 -8.73 -6.77 -17.11
N GLU A 183 -9.13 -5.52 -17.24
CA GLU A 183 -9.63 -4.99 -18.50
C GLU A 183 -8.49 -4.96 -19.53
N GLU A 184 -8.84 -5.01 -20.82
CA GLU A 184 -7.88 -5.00 -21.92
C GLU A 184 -6.92 -3.81 -21.81
N GLY A 185 -5.60 -4.10 -21.81
CA GLY A 185 -4.54 -3.11 -21.69
C GLY A 185 -4.27 -2.59 -20.28
N MET A 186 -5.10 -2.87 -19.28
CA MET A 186 -4.95 -2.39 -17.90
C MET A 186 -3.65 -2.89 -17.26
N LYS A 187 -3.33 -4.19 -17.44
CA LYS A 187 -2.08 -4.77 -16.92
C LYS A 187 -0.85 -4.03 -17.40
N ALA A 188 -0.77 -3.75 -18.71
CA ALA A 188 0.35 -3.03 -19.28
C ALA A 188 0.49 -1.59 -18.73
N GLN A 189 -0.64 -0.94 -18.45
CA GLN A 189 -0.65 0.39 -17.82
C GLN A 189 -0.13 0.33 -16.38
N ILE A 190 -0.56 -0.66 -15.59
CA ILE A 190 -0.10 -0.88 -14.21
C ILE A 190 1.39 -1.18 -14.20
N ASP A 191 1.87 -2.11 -15.05
CA ASP A 191 3.28 -2.47 -15.15
C ASP A 191 4.14 -1.23 -15.49
N LYS A 192 3.70 -0.42 -16.46
CA LYS A 192 4.37 0.84 -16.82
C LYS A 192 4.38 1.82 -15.66
N MET A 193 3.29 1.97 -14.94
CA MET A 193 3.16 2.85 -13.78
C MET A 193 4.10 2.40 -12.66
N LEU A 194 4.15 1.11 -12.34
CA LEU A 194 5.03 0.56 -11.31
C LEU A 194 6.51 0.69 -11.67
N LEU A 195 6.86 0.56 -12.96
CA LEU A 195 8.22 0.74 -13.46
C LEU A 195 8.68 2.20 -13.35
N HIS A 196 7.78 3.14 -13.62
CA HIS A 196 8.07 4.58 -13.65
C HIS A 196 7.56 5.32 -12.39
N TYR A 197 7.53 4.65 -11.26
CA TYR A 197 6.95 5.15 -9.99
C TYR A 197 7.49 6.51 -9.53
N ASN A 198 8.67 6.95 -10.00
CA ASN A 198 9.28 8.24 -9.69
C ASN A 198 8.88 9.39 -10.63
N LYS A 199 8.21 9.10 -11.75
CA LYS A 199 7.77 10.16 -12.67
C LYS A 199 6.42 10.69 -12.21
N GLN A 200 6.29 12.03 -12.11
CA GLN A 200 5.01 12.71 -11.98
C GLN A 200 4.27 12.59 -13.33
N GLU A 201 3.61 11.47 -13.58
CA GLU A 201 2.69 11.38 -14.72
C GLU A 201 1.32 11.92 -14.25
N ALA A 202 0.95 13.02 -14.86
CA ALA A 202 -0.33 13.71 -14.65
C ALA A 202 -1.52 12.77 -14.96
N LYS A 203 -2.56 12.87 -14.15
CA LYS A 203 -3.86 12.20 -14.24
C LYS A 203 -3.84 10.70 -13.96
N LEU A 204 -3.51 10.35 -12.71
CA LEU A 204 -3.85 9.06 -12.15
C LEU A 204 -5.26 9.17 -11.54
N ASP A 205 -6.13 8.22 -11.85
CA ASP A 205 -7.40 8.07 -11.14
C ASP A 205 -7.11 7.76 -9.66
N GLY A 206 -8.00 8.20 -8.75
CA GLY A 206 -7.75 8.11 -7.30
C GLY A 206 -7.30 6.73 -6.81
N ASN A 207 -7.70 5.66 -7.47
CA ASN A 207 -7.33 4.27 -7.14
C ASN A 207 -5.89 3.91 -7.56
N SER A 208 -5.41 4.46 -8.68
CA SER A 208 -4.01 4.29 -9.13
C SER A 208 -3.02 4.96 -8.17
N ILE A 209 -3.46 5.97 -7.42
CA ILE A 209 -2.66 6.66 -6.41
C ILE A 209 -2.32 5.71 -5.24
N GLY A 210 -3.25 4.88 -4.80
CA GLY A 210 -3.05 3.90 -3.72
C GLY A 210 -1.94 2.90 -4.05
N ILE A 211 -2.01 2.28 -5.22
CA ILE A 211 -1.02 1.30 -5.71
C ILE A 211 0.37 1.96 -5.84
N LEU A 212 0.41 3.15 -6.45
CA LEU A 212 1.67 3.88 -6.65
C LEU A 212 2.30 4.28 -5.31
N ASN A 213 1.50 4.66 -4.31
CA ASN A 213 2.00 4.99 -2.99
C ASN A 213 2.58 3.77 -2.27
N VAL A 214 1.96 2.58 -2.41
CA VAL A 214 2.52 1.32 -1.91
C VAL A 214 3.87 1.04 -2.57
N GLN A 215 3.96 1.12 -3.91
CA GLN A 215 5.20 0.91 -4.63
C GLN A 215 6.31 1.89 -4.20
N LYS A 216 6.01 3.19 -4.15
CA LYS A 216 6.97 4.23 -3.71
C LYS A 216 7.47 3.94 -2.29
N ARG A 217 6.56 3.60 -1.38
CA ARG A 217 6.88 3.30 0.02
C ARG A 217 7.82 2.11 0.15
N ILE A 218 7.52 1.00 -0.55
CA ILE A 218 8.38 -0.19 -0.56
C ILE A 218 9.76 0.14 -1.14
N LYS A 219 9.81 0.81 -2.29
CA LYS A 219 11.08 1.20 -2.92
C LYS A 219 11.93 2.10 -2.03
N TYR A 220 11.30 3.00 -1.28
CA TYR A 220 11.98 3.94 -0.38
C TYR A 220 12.50 3.25 0.89
N LEU A 221 11.65 2.43 1.54
CA LEU A 221 11.99 1.84 2.84
C LEU A 221 12.76 0.53 2.71
N CYS A 222 12.45 -0.30 1.73
CA CYS A 222 13.05 -1.62 1.56
C CYS A 222 14.14 -1.67 0.48
N GLY A 223 14.20 -0.66 -0.42
CA GLY A 223 15.19 -0.58 -1.48
C GLY A 223 14.67 -1.02 -2.85
N ARG A 224 15.47 -0.71 -3.90
CA ARG A 224 15.05 -0.85 -5.30
C ARG A 224 14.76 -2.30 -5.75
N LYS A 225 15.30 -3.30 -5.08
CA LYS A 225 15.06 -4.73 -5.35
C LYS A 225 13.60 -5.11 -5.11
N TYR A 226 13.01 -4.56 -4.05
CA TYR A 226 11.70 -4.91 -3.55
C TYR A 226 10.59 -4.12 -4.23
N GLY A 227 9.34 -4.58 -4.13
CA GLY A 227 8.23 -3.86 -4.75
C GLY A 227 7.01 -4.73 -5.00
N LEU A 228 6.09 -4.15 -5.74
CA LEU A 228 4.79 -4.68 -6.09
C LEU A 228 4.76 -5.08 -7.56
N SER A 229 4.10 -6.19 -7.86
CA SER A 229 3.78 -6.66 -9.21
C SER A 229 2.36 -7.22 -9.23
N TYR A 230 1.79 -7.33 -10.43
CA TYR A 230 0.45 -7.86 -10.64
C TYR A 230 0.46 -8.92 -11.74
N GLU A 231 -0.34 -9.96 -11.57
CA GLU A 231 -0.54 -11.00 -12.58
C GLU A 231 -1.99 -11.48 -12.60
N GLU A 232 -2.45 -12.00 -13.74
CA GLU A 232 -3.71 -12.75 -13.80
C GLU A 232 -3.51 -14.11 -13.14
N ASN A 233 -4.52 -14.58 -12.42
CA ASN A 233 -4.48 -15.87 -11.78
C ASN A 233 -5.37 -16.92 -12.50
N SER A 234 -5.19 -18.19 -12.16
CA SER A 234 -5.92 -19.30 -12.76
C SER A 234 -7.43 -19.30 -12.48
N ALA A 235 -7.89 -18.54 -11.49
CA ALA A 235 -9.31 -18.37 -11.17
C ALA A 235 -9.98 -17.27 -12.01
N GLY A 236 -9.24 -16.61 -12.89
CA GLY A 236 -9.71 -15.53 -13.75
C GLY A 236 -9.70 -14.15 -13.09
N GLY A 237 -9.22 -14.03 -11.86
CA GLY A 237 -8.99 -12.78 -11.14
C GLY A 237 -7.54 -12.29 -11.22
N VAL A 238 -7.15 -11.45 -10.28
CA VAL A 238 -5.84 -10.83 -10.21
C VAL A 238 -5.11 -11.24 -8.94
N THR A 239 -3.79 -11.38 -9.02
CA THR A 239 -2.90 -11.52 -7.87
C THR A 239 -1.99 -10.29 -7.80
N ALA A 240 -2.08 -9.55 -6.69
CA ALA A 240 -1.08 -8.57 -6.30
C ALA A 240 0.00 -9.28 -5.48
N ARG A 241 1.26 -9.14 -5.91
CA ARG A 241 2.41 -9.79 -5.29
C ARG A 241 3.40 -8.76 -4.79
N LEU A 242 3.73 -8.82 -3.50
CA LEU A 242 4.75 -8.00 -2.86
C LEU A 242 5.97 -8.86 -2.56
N LEU A 243 7.14 -8.37 -2.92
CA LEU A 243 8.41 -8.92 -2.46
C LEU A 243 9.03 -7.96 -1.45
N LEU A 244 9.35 -8.44 -0.25
CA LEU A 244 9.88 -7.66 0.86
C LEU A 244 11.07 -8.38 1.51
N PRO A 245 12.00 -7.65 2.17
CA PRO A 245 13.07 -8.28 2.93
C PRO A 245 12.53 -8.84 4.25
N VAL A 246 13.10 -9.95 4.71
CA VAL A 246 12.93 -10.39 6.09
C VAL A 246 14.09 -9.79 6.89
N TRP A 247 13.84 -8.64 7.52
CA TRP A 247 14.82 -8.10 8.45
C TRP A 247 14.82 -8.95 9.73
N LYS A 248 15.97 -9.47 10.08
CA LYS A 248 16.19 -9.96 11.43
C LYS A 248 16.35 -8.72 12.31
N GLU A 249 15.58 -8.60 13.39
CA GLU A 249 15.95 -7.66 14.44
C GLU A 249 17.37 -8.01 14.86
N GLU A 250 18.32 -7.10 14.64
CA GLU A 250 19.59 -7.18 15.37
C GLU A 250 19.22 -6.99 16.84
N ALA A 251 19.38 -8.06 17.62
CA ALA A 251 19.18 -8.02 19.06
C ALA A 251 20.13 -6.95 19.63
N SER A 252 19.56 -5.84 20.06
CA SER A 252 20.24 -4.76 20.77
C SER A 252 20.51 -5.16 22.21
#